data_206876fda0984c4786cd3e3b5fa03a69
#
_entry.id   206876fda0984c4786cd3e3b5fa03a69
#
_cell.length_a   1.000
_cell.length_b   1.000
_cell.length_c   1.000
_cell.angle_alpha   90.00
_cell.angle_beta   90.00
_cell.angle_gamma   90.00
#
_symmetry.space_group_name_H-M   'P 1'
#
loop_
_entity.id
_entity.type
_entity.pdbx_description
1 polymer ?
#
loop_
_entity_poly.entity_id
_entity_poly.type
_entity_poly.pdbx_seq_one_letter_code
_entity_poly.pdbx_strand_id
1 'polypeptide(L)'
;MSENNILCIKWGNKYDDSYVEKLKEQCEANCSVDFNFWCFTDNPTHDYDIELPTYLDKHYQEDRGFFWAWRKCYMFDDHVDGDKFLFLDLDVIIHQDVKYFFELPMNKPWIVRGWWNDDETVKRNYSKHKSTPLNSSVIRWDRGQMTSVLQHVKDNAEVIFFTYPSLDNYFAHHWYNPWEDEGDLQGFPKGDIYSWYKGNIYPEDMEINKLRPDHKICLFNNSTYTEGNSDEEIKKLW
;
A
#
# COMPACT_ATOMS: atom_id res chain seq x y z
N MET A 1 -24.35 -1.44 -6.22
CA MET A 1 -22.90 -1.57 -6.07
C MET A 1 -22.60 -1.70 -4.59
N SER A 2 -21.58 -2.46 -4.20
CA SER A 2 -21.17 -2.58 -2.81
C SER A 2 -20.59 -1.26 -2.29
N GLU A 3 -20.70 -1.00 -0.97
CA GLU A 3 -20.03 0.14 -0.31
C GLU A 3 -18.50 -0.09 -0.19
N ASN A 4 -18.06 -1.36 -0.26
CA ASN A 4 -16.67 -1.75 -0.12
C ASN A 4 -15.98 -1.78 -1.50
N ASN A 5 -14.81 -1.17 -1.60
CA ASN A 5 -14.00 -1.16 -2.81
C ASN A 5 -12.59 -1.65 -2.48
N ILE A 6 -12.08 -2.58 -3.27
CA ILE A 6 -10.68 -2.99 -3.26
C ILE A 6 -10.02 -2.38 -4.50
N LEU A 7 -8.93 -1.65 -4.28
CA LEU A 7 -8.21 -0.93 -5.31
C LEU A 7 -6.80 -1.47 -5.46
N CYS A 8 -6.32 -1.56 -6.69
CA CYS A 8 -4.91 -1.73 -6.99
C CYS A 8 -4.48 -0.77 -8.10
N ILE A 9 -3.18 -0.74 -8.37
CA ILE A 9 -2.62 0.11 -9.42
C ILE A 9 -1.57 -0.65 -10.22
N LYS A 10 -1.69 -0.61 -11.55
CA LYS A 10 -0.75 -1.21 -12.49
C LYS A 10 -0.38 -0.21 -13.57
N TRP A 11 0.91 0.00 -13.80
CA TRP A 11 1.40 0.83 -14.89
C TRP A 11 2.72 0.31 -15.42
N GLY A 12 3.02 0.65 -16.68
CA GLY A 12 4.27 0.25 -17.34
C GLY A 12 4.40 -1.27 -17.44
N ASN A 13 5.63 -1.76 -17.46
CA ASN A 13 5.95 -3.14 -17.82
C ASN A 13 6.55 -3.96 -16.66
N LYS A 14 6.55 -3.44 -15.43
CA LYS A 14 7.10 -4.17 -14.29
C LYS A 14 6.25 -5.38 -13.92
N TYR A 15 4.93 -5.19 -13.96
CA TYR A 15 3.94 -6.23 -13.70
C TYR A 15 3.08 -6.42 -14.94
N ASP A 16 2.83 -7.65 -15.33
CA ASP A 16 1.85 -7.98 -16.37
C ASP A 16 0.44 -8.13 -15.77
N ASP A 17 -0.56 -8.36 -16.62
CA ASP A 17 -1.96 -8.43 -16.19
C ASP A 17 -2.23 -9.61 -15.24
N SER A 18 -1.41 -10.66 -15.29
CA SER A 18 -1.56 -11.82 -14.40
C SER A 18 -1.45 -11.45 -12.91
N TYR A 19 -0.71 -10.39 -12.57
CA TYR A 19 -0.62 -9.90 -11.20
C TYR A 19 -1.95 -9.28 -10.73
N VAL A 20 -2.65 -8.57 -11.59
CA VAL A 20 -3.96 -8.00 -11.28
C VAL A 20 -5.00 -9.11 -11.15
N GLU A 21 -5.00 -10.07 -12.08
CA GLU A 21 -5.89 -11.23 -12.05
C GLU A 21 -5.69 -12.05 -10.78
N LYS A 22 -4.45 -12.33 -10.40
CA LYS A 22 -4.12 -13.06 -9.18
C LYS A 22 -4.54 -12.33 -7.91
N LEU A 23 -4.30 -11.02 -7.83
CA LEU A 23 -4.76 -10.22 -6.70
C LEU A 23 -6.29 -10.27 -6.59
N LYS A 24 -6.99 -10.14 -7.72
CA LYS A 24 -8.46 -10.23 -7.76
C LYS A 24 -8.94 -11.60 -7.30
N GLU A 25 -8.36 -12.70 -7.81
CA GLU A 25 -8.66 -14.07 -7.37
C GLU A 25 -8.44 -14.25 -5.86
N GLN A 26 -7.34 -13.72 -5.31
CA GLN A 26 -7.08 -13.77 -3.86
C GLN A 26 -8.13 -12.99 -3.07
N CYS A 27 -8.54 -11.81 -3.55
CA CYS A 27 -9.61 -11.03 -2.91
C CYS A 27 -10.94 -11.77 -2.94
N GLU A 28 -11.31 -12.37 -4.07
CA GLU A 28 -12.54 -13.15 -4.22
C GLU A 28 -12.55 -14.41 -3.31
N ALA A 29 -11.40 -15.06 -3.17
CA ALA A 29 -11.26 -16.24 -2.32
C ALA A 29 -11.24 -15.91 -0.82
N ASN A 30 -10.80 -14.70 -0.43
CA ASN A 30 -10.55 -14.31 0.95
C ASN A 30 -11.37 -13.08 1.38
N CYS A 31 -12.52 -12.80 0.79
CA CYS A 31 -13.42 -11.75 1.24
C CYS A 31 -14.84 -12.29 1.42
N SER A 32 -15.33 -12.30 2.66
CA SER A 32 -16.66 -12.82 2.98
C SER A 32 -17.79 -11.78 2.85
N VAL A 33 -17.48 -10.57 2.39
CA VAL A 33 -18.46 -9.50 2.12
C VAL A 33 -18.38 -9.08 0.66
N ASP A 34 -19.48 -8.55 0.15
CA ASP A 34 -19.52 -8.01 -1.20
C ASP A 34 -18.56 -6.82 -1.34
N PHE A 35 -17.84 -6.77 -2.45
CA PHE A 35 -16.94 -5.67 -2.80
C PHE A 35 -16.92 -5.43 -4.31
N ASN A 36 -16.50 -4.24 -4.71
CA ASN A 36 -16.12 -3.93 -6.08
C ASN A 36 -14.59 -3.97 -6.17
N PHE A 37 -14.05 -4.55 -7.23
CA PHE A 37 -12.60 -4.56 -7.51
C PHE A 37 -12.27 -3.57 -8.63
N TRP A 38 -11.24 -2.74 -8.43
CA TRP A 38 -10.83 -1.73 -9.40
C TRP A 38 -9.31 -1.72 -9.57
N CYS A 39 -8.86 -1.65 -10.80
CA CYS A 39 -7.46 -1.51 -11.16
C CYS A 39 -7.23 -0.18 -11.89
N PHE A 40 -6.47 0.73 -11.29
CA PHE A 40 -6.00 1.92 -11.98
C PHE A 40 -4.84 1.55 -12.90
N THR A 41 -4.98 1.76 -14.21
CA THR A 41 -3.97 1.31 -15.18
C THR A 41 -3.78 2.29 -16.33
N ASP A 42 -2.58 2.33 -16.89
CA ASP A 42 -2.25 3.07 -18.11
C ASP A 42 -2.69 2.36 -19.40
N ASN A 43 -3.18 1.11 -19.28
CA ASN A 43 -3.70 0.32 -20.41
C ASN A 43 -4.97 -0.43 -20.01
N PRO A 44 -6.13 0.25 -19.89
CA PRO A 44 -7.39 -0.39 -19.49
C PRO A 44 -7.89 -1.37 -20.56
N THR A 45 -8.13 -2.63 -20.15
CA THR A 45 -8.56 -3.73 -21.00
C THR A 45 -9.73 -4.53 -20.41
N HIS A 46 -10.04 -4.33 -19.13
CA HIS A 46 -11.08 -5.05 -18.39
C HIS A 46 -12.17 -4.09 -17.89
N ASP A 47 -13.31 -4.62 -17.55
CA ASP A 47 -14.45 -3.85 -17.01
C ASP A 47 -14.23 -3.27 -15.61
N TYR A 48 -13.24 -3.78 -14.88
CA TYR A 48 -12.79 -3.27 -13.60
C TYR A 48 -11.61 -2.29 -13.72
N ASP A 49 -11.17 -1.97 -14.94
CA ASP A 49 -10.05 -1.05 -15.15
C ASP A 49 -10.52 0.41 -15.16
N ILE A 50 -9.74 1.26 -14.52
CA ILE A 50 -9.89 2.71 -14.51
C ILE A 50 -8.65 3.30 -15.16
N GLU A 51 -8.84 4.19 -16.14
CA GLU A 51 -7.73 4.89 -16.76
C GLU A 51 -6.95 5.69 -15.70
N LEU A 52 -5.64 5.43 -15.60
CA LEU A 52 -4.77 6.08 -14.63
C LEU A 52 -4.60 7.56 -14.99
N PRO A 53 -4.96 8.50 -14.11
CA PRO A 53 -4.71 9.91 -14.33
C PRO A 53 -3.22 10.23 -14.47
N THR A 54 -2.89 11.29 -15.21
CA THR A 54 -1.50 11.69 -15.50
C THR A 54 -1.19 13.14 -15.12
N TYR A 55 -2.12 13.84 -14.46
CA TYR A 55 -1.99 15.29 -14.21
C TYR A 55 -0.82 15.67 -13.28
N LEU A 56 -0.28 14.75 -12.48
CA LEU A 56 0.91 14.94 -11.67
C LEU A 56 2.22 14.62 -12.44
N ASP A 57 2.14 13.90 -13.54
CA ASP A 57 3.32 13.41 -14.27
C ASP A 57 4.19 14.55 -14.82
N LYS A 58 3.59 15.71 -15.09
CA LYS A 58 4.31 16.94 -15.50
C LYS A 58 5.32 17.46 -14.47
N HIS A 59 5.18 17.08 -13.20
CA HIS A 59 6.09 17.46 -12.13
C HIS A 59 7.19 16.42 -11.88
N TYR A 60 7.16 15.34 -12.65
CA TYR A 60 8.13 14.27 -12.55
C TYR A 60 9.47 14.63 -13.21
N GLN A 61 10.56 14.27 -12.54
CA GLN A 61 11.92 14.39 -13.07
C GLN A 61 12.50 12.98 -13.20
N GLU A 62 12.74 12.53 -14.44
CA GLU A 62 13.15 11.15 -14.78
C GLU A 62 14.42 10.70 -14.07
N ASP A 63 15.34 11.61 -13.75
CA ASP A 63 16.61 11.34 -13.09
C ASP A 63 16.51 11.08 -11.58
N ARG A 64 15.34 11.27 -10.97
CA ARG A 64 15.17 11.16 -9.52
C ARG A 64 14.60 9.85 -9.00
N GLY A 65 14.28 8.89 -9.84
CA GLY A 65 13.81 7.54 -9.46
C GLY A 65 12.68 7.52 -8.40
N PHE A 66 11.89 6.49 -8.27
CA PHE A 66 10.79 6.34 -7.29
C PHE A 66 9.51 7.15 -7.53
N PHE A 67 9.37 7.92 -8.58
CA PHE A 67 8.11 8.58 -8.95
C PHE A 67 6.92 7.60 -9.02
N TRP A 68 7.20 6.39 -9.38
CA TRP A 68 6.20 5.35 -9.59
C TRP A 68 5.23 5.18 -8.41
N ALA A 69 5.72 5.21 -7.17
CA ALA A 69 4.88 5.08 -5.98
C ALA A 69 3.92 6.28 -5.77
N TRP A 70 4.23 7.46 -6.32
CA TRP A 70 3.40 8.66 -6.21
C TRP A 70 2.08 8.56 -6.96
N ARG A 71 2.02 7.72 -8.00
CA ARG A 71 0.78 7.45 -8.73
C ARG A 71 -0.31 6.85 -7.85
N LYS A 72 0.02 6.25 -6.72
CA LYS A 72 -0.97 5.82 -5.70
C LYS A 72 -1.84 6.98 -5.20
N CYS A 73 -1.36 8.22 -5.23
CA CYS A 73 -2.16 9.39 -4.84
C CYS A 73 -3.40 9.59 -5.69
N TYR A 74 -3.41 9.13 -6.94
CA TYR A 74 -4.58 9.23 -7.82
C TYR A 74 -5.81 8.49 -7.29
N MET A 75 -5.60 7.44 -6.48
CA MET A 75 -6.70 6.65 -5.90
C MET A 75 -7.47 7.39 -4.80
N PHE A 76 -6.90 8.49 -4.28
CA PHE A 76 -7.54 9.30 -3.24
C PHE A 76 -8.52 10.33 -3.80
N ASP A 77 -8.67 10.38 -5.12
CA ASP A 77 -9.73 11.14 -5.81
C ASP A 77 -11.00 10.30 -5.91
N ASP A 78 -12.16 10.94 -6.02
CA ASP A 78 -13.47 10.28 -6.08
C ASP A 78 -13.76 9.69 -7.48
N HIS A 79 -12.93 8.74 -7.92
CA HIS A 79 -13.08 8.08 -9.22
C HIS A 79 -14.09 6.93 -9.23
N VAL A 80 -14.38 6.35 -8.07
CA VAL A 80 -15.30 5.23 -7.92
C VAL A 80 -16.35 5.50 -6.85
N ASP A 81 -17.53 4.96 -7.04
CA ASP A 81 -18.61 5.03 -6.06
C ASP A 81 -18.33 4.11 -4.87
N GLY A 82 -18.93 4.43 -3.71
CA GLY A 82 -18.81 3.68 -2.47
C GLY A 82 -18.13 4.48 -1.37
N ASP A 83 -18.13 3.94 -0.15
CA ASP A 83 -17.71 4.69 1.04
C ASP A 83 -16.44 4.16 1.67
N LYS A 84 -16.09 2.90 1.39
CA LYS A 84 -14.97 2.20 2.02
C LYS A 84 -13.97 1.73 0.98
N PHE A 85 -12.70 2.05 1.17
CA PHE A 85 -11.65 1.76 0.22
C PHE A 85 -10.50 1.00 0.91
N LEU A 86 -10.06 -0.09 0.28
CA LEU A 86 -8.88 -0.85 0.65
C LEU A 86 -7.95 -0.91 -0.57
N PHE A 87 -6.80 -0.27 -0.47
CA PHE A 87 -5.74 -0.41 -1.47
C PHE A 87 -4.81 -1.56 -1.12
N LEU A 88 -4.44 -2.33 -2.13
CA LEU A 88 -3.47 -3.42 -2.07
C LEU A 88 -2.45 -3.26 -3.21
N ASP A 89 -1.15 -3.36 -2.90
CA ASP A 89 -0.13 -3.55 -3.94
C ASP A 89 -0.34 -4.88 -4.67
N LEU A 90 0.12 -4.97 -5.91
CA LEU A 90 -0.06 -6.15 -6.76
C LEU A 90 0.71 -7.38 -6.25
N ASP A 91 1.78 -7.17 -5.50
CA ASP A 91 2.68 -8.22 -5.00
C ASP A 91 2.46 -8.53 -3.52
N VAL A 92 1.21 -8.72 -3.10
CA VAL A 92 0.85 -9.16 -1.75
C VAL A 92 0.27 -10.58 -1.77
N ILE A 93 0.35 -11.28 -0.64
CA ILE A 93 -0.39 -12.53 -0.42
C ILE A 93 -1.39 -12.31 0.70
N ILE A 94 -2.65 -12.64 0.42
CA ILE A 94 -3.75 -12.57 1.37
C ILE A 94 -3.92 -13.95 2.03
N HIS A 95 -3.80 -14.00 3.36
CA HIS A 95 -3.93 -15.24 4.12
C HIS A 95 -5.30 -15.39 4.79
N GLN A 96 -5.94 -14.29 5.15
CA GLN A 96 -7.17 -14.29 5.91
C GLN A 96 -8.19 -13.31 5.34
N ASP A 97 -9.43 -13.40 5.82
CA ASP A 97 -10.55 -12.61 5.35
C ASP A 97 -10.27 -11.09 5.41
N VAL A 98 -10.27 -10.47 4.24
CA VAL A 98 -10.04 -9.01 4.07
C VAL A 98 -11.23 -8.17 4.55
N LYS A 99 -12.39 -8.77 4.82
CA LYS A 99 -13.50 -8.13 5.52
C LYS A 99 -13.03 -7.40 6.77
N TYR A 100 -12.06 -7.99 7.48
CA TYR A 100 -11.44 -7.40 8.66
C TYR A 100 -11.07 -5.93 8.47
N PHE A 101 -10.46 -5.57 7.33
CA PHE A 101 -10.04 -4.20 7.06
C PHE A 101 -11.22 -3.24 6.91
N PHE A 102 -12.35 -3.71 6.39
CA PHE A 102 -13.57 -2.90 6.26
C PHE A 102 -14.32 -2.71 7.60
N GLU A 103 -14.03 -3.53 8.59
CA GLU A 103 -14.62 -3.47 9.94
C GLU A 103 -13.75 -2.70 10.96
N LEU A 104 -12.55 -2.28 10.58
CA LEU A 104 -11.69 -1.48 11.45
C LEU A 104 -12.36 -0.15 11.81
N PRO A 105 -12.15 0.36 13.05
CA PRO A 105 -12.67 1.66 13.45
C PRO A 105 -12.01 2.78 12.62
N MET A 106 -12.83 3.62 11.96
CA MET A 106 -12.38 4.58 10.95
C MET A 106 -12.30 6.03 11.47
N ASN A 107 -11.68 6.25 12.60
CA ASN A 107 -11.37 7.60 13.07
C ASN A 107 -10.33 8.29 12.15
N LYS A 108 -9.43 7.53 11.60
CA LYS A 108 -8.34 7.94 10.69
C LYS A 108 -8.08 6.83 9.66
N PRO A 109 -7.50 7.15 8.48
CA PRO A 109 -7.05 6.13 7.55
C PRO A 109 -5.98 5.24 8.17
N TRP A 110 -6.00 3.96 7.80
CA TRP A 110 -5.01 2.97 8.21
C TRP A 110 -3.96 2.77 7.13
N ILE A 111 -2.70 2.61 7.55
CA ILE A 111 -1.57 2.31 6.66
C ILE A 111 -0.69 1.25 7.32
N VAL A 112 0.12 0.55 6.55
CA VAL A 112 1.07 -0.41 7.13
C VAL A 112 2.07 0.32 8.02
N ARG A 113 2.09 -0.03 9.30
CA ARG A 113 3.18 0.26 10.22
C ARG A 113 4.17 -0.90 10.15
N GLY A 114 5.39 -0.63 9.73
CA GLY A 114 6.43 -1.65 9.64
C GLY A 114 6.96 -2.05 11.02
N TRP A 115 6.20 -2.87 11.74
CA TRP A 115 6.55 -3.35 13.09
C TRP A 115 7.85 -4.17 13.13
N TRP A 116 8.37 -4.58 11.96
CA TRP A 116 9.69 -5.19 11.78
C TRP A 116 10.85 -4.20 11.87
N ASN A 117 10.60 -2.90 11.94
CA ASN A 117 11.64 -1.91 12.08
C ASN A 117 12.06 -1.74 13.54
N ASP A 118 13.36 -1.50 13.77
CA ASP A 118 13.87 -0.99 15.02
C ASP A 118 13.48 0.50 15.16
N ASP A 119 12.57 0.81 16.05
CA ASP A 119 12.01 2.16 16.26
C ASP A 119 13.10 3.18 16.59
N GLU A 120 14.12 2.82 17.38
CA GLU A 120 15.23 3.72 17.70
C GLU A 120 16.06 4.05 16.46
N THR A 121 16.26 3.07 15.56
CA THR A 121 16.92 3.29 14.28
C THR A 121 16.06 4.14 13.35
N VAL A 122 14.74 3.92 13.31
CA VAL A 122 13.79 4.74 12.54
C VAL A 122 13.85 6.19 12.99
N LYS A 123 13.68 6.45 14.27
CA LYS A 123 13.73 7.79 14.87
C LYS A 123 15.06 8.50 14.59
N ARG A 124 16.18 7.81 14.79
CA ARG A 124 17.53 8.36 14.52
C ARG A 124 17.76 8.75 13.07
N ASN A 125 17.17 8.02 12.11
CA ASN A 125 17.35 8.25 10.68
C ASN A 125 16.21 9.05 10.03
N TYR A 126 15.18 9.38 10.78
CA TYR A 126 13.97 10.03 10.30
C TYR A 126 14.25 11.34 9.56
N SER A 127 15.03 12.23 10.18
CA SER A 127 15.40 13.53 9.59
C SER A 127 16.24 13.44 8.30
N LYS A 128 16.76 12.25 8.00
CA LYS A 128 17.57 12.00 6.79
C LYS A 128 16.77 11.35 5.65
N HIS A 129 15.49 11.16 5.83
CA HIS A 129 14.62 10.43 4.88
C HIS A 129 15.15 9.04 4.49
N LYS A 130 15.98 8.42 5.35
CA LYS A 130 16.63 7.11 5.08
C LYS A 130 15.81 5.93 5.55
N SER A 131 14.85 6.18 6.45
CA SER A 131 14.04 5.12 7.02
C SER A 131 12.65 5.70 7.33
N THR A 132 11.64 4.92 7.11
CA THR A 132 10.25 5.28 7.40
C THR A 132 9.59 4.16 8.17
N PRO A 133 8.79 4.47 9.19
CA PRO A 133 7.98 3.48 9.89
C PRO A 133 6.82 2.99 9.05
N LEU A 134 6.43 3.73 8.01
CA LEU A 134 5.26 3.44 7.20
C LEU A 134 5.63 2.76 5.88
N ASN A 135 4.65 2.02 5.33
CA ASN A 135 4.72 1.44 3.99
C ASN A 135 3.33 1.51 3.34
N SER A 136 3.28 1.95 2.10
CA SER A 136 2.03 2.20 1.37
C SER A 136 1.51 1.01 0.57
N SER A 137 1.91 -0.22 0.90
CA SER A 137 1.44 -1.42 0.19
C SER A 137 0.02 -1.83 0.55
N VAL A 138 -0.47 -1.43 1.73
CA VAL A 138 -1.87 -1.59 2.14
C VAL A 138 -2.32 -0.30 2.80
N ILE A 139 -3.42 0.28 2.30
CA ILE A 139 -4.02 1.50 2.84
C ILE A 139 -5.54 1.30 2.90
N ARG A 140 -6.16 1.65 4.04
CA ARG A 140 -7.61 1.59 4.24
C ARG A 140 -8.12 2.97 4.64
N TRP A 141 -9.12 3.49 3.91
CA TRP A 141 -9.74 4.80 4.21
C TRP A 141 -11.23 4.79 3.88
N ASP A 142 -11.97 5.69 4.52
CA ASP A 142 -13.34 6.01 4.14
C ASP A 142 -13.36 7.23 3.21
N ARG A 143 -14.44 7.38 2.45
CA ARG A 143 -14.63 8.49 1.51
C ARG A 143 -14.31 9.84 2.17
N GLY A 144 -13.53 10.63 1.46
CA GLY A 144 -13.11 11.97 1.90
C GLY A 144 -11.91 12.01 2.86
N GLN A 145 -11.55 10.92 3.53
CA GLN A 145 -10.45 10.94 4.50
C GLN A 145 -9.06 11.21 3.90
N MET A 146 -8.85 10.86 2.62
CA MET A 146 -7.57 11.08 1.92
C MET A 146 -7.59 12.30 0.98
N THR A 147 -8.68 13.05 0.93
CA THR A 147 -8.82 14.22 0.05
C THR A 147 -7.81 15.31 0.36
N SER A 148 -7.53 15.57 1.64
CA SER A 148 -6.52 16.56 2.06
C SER A 148 -5.11 16.15 1.64
N VAL A 149 -4.78 14.86 1.67
CA VAL A 149 -3.50 14.31 1.19
C VAL A 149 -3.36 14.58 -0.31
N LEU A 150 -4.35 14.21 -1.10
CA LEU A 150 -4.33 14.43 -2.55
C LEU A 150 -4.25 15.92 -2.88
N GLN A 151 -5.04 16.77 -2.22
CA GLN A 151 -5.02 18.21 -2.46
C GLN A 151 -3.65 18.81 -2.14
N HIS A 152 -3.04 18.41 -1.02
CA HIS A 152 -1.71 18.87 -0.65
C HIS A 152 -0.65 18.45 -1.69
N VAL A 153 -0.75 17.22 -2.22
CA VAL A 153 0.13 16.78 -3.31
C VAL A 153 -0.12 17.56 -4.59
N LYS A 154 -1.39 17.79 -4.98
CA LYS A 154 -1.74 18.59 -6.18
C LYS A 154 -1.16 20.01 -6.11
N ASP A 155 -1.25 20.65 -4.96
CA ASP A 155 -0.83 22.04 -4.77
C ASP A 155 0.69 22.22 -4.67
N ASN A 156 1.41 21.16 -4.24
CA ASN A 156 2.83 21.23 -3.89
C ASN A 156 3.68 20.14 -4.57
N ALA A 157 3.20 19.53 -5.66
CA ALA A 157 3.80 18.32 -6.27
C ALA A 157 5.32 18.50 -6.54
N GLU A 158 5.74 19.63 -7.12
CA GLU A 158 7.15 19.88 -7.44
C GLU A 158 8.04 19.84 -6.19
N VAL A 159 7.63 20.50 -5.11
CA VAL A 159 8.38 20.53 -3.85
C VAL A 159 8.36 19.18 -3.17
N ILE A 160 7.21 18.52 -3.13
CA ILE A 160 7.03 17.22 -2.49
C ILE A 160 7.89 16.16 -3.19
N PHE A 161 7.82 16.06 -4.51
CA PHE A 161 8.59 15.08 -5.29
C PHE A 161 10.09 15.36 -5.27
N PHE A 162 10.47 16.62 -5.10
CA PHE A 162 11.86 16.99 -4.88
C PHE A 162 12.36 16.59 -3.49
N THR A 163 11.54 16.76 -2.47
CA THR A 163 11.93 16.64 -1.07
C THR A 163 11.92 15.18 -0.60
N TYR A 164 10.87 14.43 -0.99
CA TYR A 164 10.65 13.07 -0.47
C TYR A 164 10.98 12.01 -1.52
N PRO A 165 11.84 11.03 -1.20
CA PRO A 165 12.23 9.98 -2.13
C PRO A 165 11.10 8.98 -2.43
N SER A 166 10.07 8.91 -1.58
CA SER A 166 8.92 8.02 -1.76
C SER A 166 7.67 8.55 -1.09
N LEU A 167 6.52 7.98 -1.47
CA LEU A 167 5.23 8.23 -0.84
C LEU A 167 5.26 7.86 0.65
N ASP A 168 5.94 6.76 1.01
CA ASP A 168 6.09 6.31 2.39
C ASP A 168 6.80 7.36 3.27
N ASN A 169 7.87 7.97 2.74
CA ASN A 169 8.57 9.06 3.44
C ASN A 169 7.68 10.29 3.61
N TYR A 170 6.93 10.67 2.57
CA TYR A 170 6.01 11.79 2.64
C TYR A 170 4.92 11.56 3.68
N PHE A 171 4.28 10.38 3.69
CA PHE A 171 3.29 10.05 4.71
C PHE A 171 3.87 10.10 6.12
N ALA A 172 5.06 9.52 6.32
CA ALA A 172 5.71 9.53 7.62
C ALA A 172 6.05 10.93 8.11
N HIS A 173 6.35 11.87 7.22
CA HIS A 173 6.76 13.23 7.60
C HIS A 173 5.62 14.23 7.73
N HIS A 174 4.54 14.06 6.97
CA HIS A 174 3.43 15.02 6.97
C HIS A 174 2.19 14.55 7.71
N TRP A 175 1.96 13.23 7.76
CA TRP A 175 0.68 12.67 8.18
C TRP A 175 0.80 11.72 9.37
N TYR A 176 2.02 11.56 9.92
CA TYR A 176 2.30 10.63 10.98
C TYR A 176 3.43 11.12 11.88
N ASN A 177 3.35 10.82 13.17
CA ASN A 177 4.41 11.13 14.15
C ASN A 177 5.01 9.82 14.70
N PRO A 178 6.23 9.43 14.30
CA PRO A 178 6.83 8.17 14.73
C PRO A 178 7.25 8.16 16.20
N TRP A 179 7.30 9.32 16.88
CA TRP A 179 7.63 9.39 18.31
C TRP A 179 6.44 9.07 19.20
N GLU A 180 5.23 9.40 18.73
CA GLU A 180 3.97 9.19 19.44
C GLU A 180 3.17 8.04 18.82
N ASP A 181 3.65 7.50 17.70
CA ASP A 181 3.01 6.46 16.89
C ASP A 181 1.58 6.84 16.46
N GLU A 182 1.38 8.14 16.18
CA GLU A 182 0.11 8.73 15.81
C GLU A 182 0.25 9.84 14.76
N GLY A 183 -0.86 10.38 14.30
CA GLY A 183 -0.97 11.46 13.31
C GLY A 183 -2.35 11.47 12.67
N ASP A 184 -2.45 12.00 11.46
CA ASP A 184 -3.66 11.90 10.62
C ASP A 184 -3.80 10.52 9.96
N LEU A 185 -2.72 9.73 9.95
CA LEU A 185 -2.72 8.30 9.62
C LEU A 185 -2.47 7.48 10.88
N GLN A 186 -2.95 6.24 10.89
CA GLN A 186 -2.70 5.27 11.96
C GLN A 186 -2.16 3.96 11.39
N GLY A 187 -1.27 3.32 12.15
CA GLY A 187 -0.67 2.05 11.75
C GLY A 187 -1.60 0.87 11.98
N PHE A 188 -1.67 -0.09 11.05
CA PHE A 188 -2.35 -1.35 11.31
C PHE A 188 -1.76 -2.04 12.55
N PRO A 189 -2.60 -2.78 13.32
CA PRO A 189 -2.17 -3.49 14.52
C PRO A 189 -0.97 -4.41 14.29
N LYS A 190 -0.18 -4.63 15.33
CA LYS A 190 0.93 -5.60 15.32
C LYS A 190 0.40 -6.98 14.97
N GLY A 191 1.07 -7.65 14.04
CA GLY A 191 0.74 -9.01 13.64
C GLY A 191 -0.33 -9.13 12.55
N ASP A 192 -0.95 -8.04 12.10
CA ASP A 192 -1.88 -8.12 10.97
C ASP A 192 -1.14 -8.28 9.63
N ILE A 193 -0.08 -7.52 9.46
CA ILE A 193 0.68 -7.45 8.20
C ILE A 193 2.17 -7.63 8.50
N TYR A 194 2.82 -8.51 7.76
CA TYR A 194 4.24 -8.80 7.89
C TYR A 194 4.98 -8.69 6.55
N SER A 195 6.30 -8.62 6.61
CA SER A 195 7.16 -8.59 5.44
C SER A 195 7.90 -9.91 5.27
N TRP A 196 7.84 -10.49 4.06
CA TRP A 196 8.62 -11.68 3.69
C TRP A 196 10.12 -11.48 3.89
N TYR A 197 10.64 -10.30 3.54
CA TYR A 197 12.07 -10.00 3.58
C TYR A 197 12.55 -9.29 4.85
N LYS A 198 11.65 -8.81 5.71
CA LYS A 198 12.03 -8.03 6.89
C LYS A 198 11.53 -8.63 8.22
N GLY A 199 10.70 -9.66 8.17
CA GLY A 199 10.09 -10.26 9.34
C GLY A 199 8.76 -9.61 9.72
N ASN A 200 8.38 -9.71 10.99
CA ASN A 200 7.09 -9.30 11.49
C ASN A 200 7.18 -8.22 12.58
N ILE A 201 7.71 -8.56 13.76
CA ILE A 201 7.76 -7.65 14.92
C ILE A 201 9.19 -7.63 15.48
N TYR A 202 9.78 -6.44 15.53
CA TYR A 202 11.11 -6.23 16.13
C TYR A 202 11.00 -6.10 17.65
N PRO A 203 11.89 -6.74 18.40
CA PRO A 203 12.86 -7.77 17.99
C PRO A 203 12.30 -9.21 18.09
N GLU A 204 11.03 -9.40 18.41
CA GLU A 204 10.44 -10.67 18.88
C GLU A 204 10.27 -11.71 17.75
N ASP A 205 9.95 -11.27 16.54
CA ASP A 205 9.69 -12.15 15.37
C ASP A 205 10.30 -11.57 14.10
N MET A 206 11.63 -11.73 13.95
CA MET A 206 12.41 -11.20 12.85
C MET A 206 12.81 -12.27 11.81
N GLU A 207 12.22 -13.46 11.89
CA GLU A 207 12.50 -14.53 10.92
C GLU A 207 11.99 -14.11 9.53
N ILE A 208 12.91 -14.02 8.57
CA ILE A 208 12.62 -13.71 7.17
C ILE A 208 12.32 -14.98 6.38
N ASN A 209 11.70 -14.84 5.19
CA ASN A 209 11.34 -15.95 4.31
C ASN A 209 10.47 -17.01 5.02
N LYS A 210 9.57 -16.54 5.87
CA LYS A 210 8.67 -17.37 6.65
C LYS A 210 7.22 -16.99 6.39
N LEU A 211 6.40 -17.97 6.02
CA LEU A 211 4.95 -17.80 5.94
C LEU A 211 4.33 -17.72 7.34
N ARG A 212 3.37 -16.80 7.46
CA ARG A 212 2.59 -16.59 8.68
C ARG A 212 1.09 -16.56 8.32
N PRO A 213 0.48 -17.74 8.10
CA PRO A 213 -0.92 -17.83 7.64
C PRO A 213 -1.96 -17.37 8.67
N ASP A 214 -1.55 -17.17 9.92
CA ASP A 214 -2.32 -16.57 11.00
C ASP A 214 -2.37 -15.04 10.94
N HIS A 215 -1.54 -14.41 10.10
CA HIS A 215 -1.58 -12.99 9.79
C HIS A 215 -2.54 -12.72 8.62
N LYS A 216 -2.88 -11.45 8.38
CA LYS A 216 -3.80 -11.07 7.30
C LYS A 216 -3.12 -11.03 5.94
N ILE A 217 -1.99 -10.34 5.86
CA ILE A 217 -1.31 -10.07 4.59
C ILE A 217 0.21 -10.21 4.74
N CYS A 218 0.84 -10.83 3.72
CA CYS A 218 2.27 -10.85 3.49
C CYS A 218 2.67 -9.82 2.44
N LEU A 219 3.70 -9.02 2.72
CA LEU A 219 4.27 -8.04 1.80
C LEU A 219 5.63 -8.48 1.28
N PHE A 220 5.90 -8.19 -0.02
CA PHE A 220 7.20 -8.40 -0.67
C PHE A 220 7.92 -7.06 -0.88
N ASN A 221 8.30 -6.40 0.22
CA ASN A 221 8.93 -5.08 0.19
C ASN A 221 10.22 -5.08 -0.65
N ASN A 222 10.31 -4.19 -1.65
CA ASN A 222 11.44 -3.98 -2.54
C ASN A 222 11.74 -5.13 -3.53
N SER A 223 10.87 -6.14 -3.66
CA SER A 223 10.99 -7.20 -4.64
C SER A 223 9.61 -7.67 -5.09
N THR A 224 9.53 -8.27 -6.25
CA THR A 224 8.35 -9.05 -6.64
C THR A 224 8.53 -10.48 -6.15
N TYR A 225 7.44 -11.19 -5.88
CA TYR A 225 7.55 -12.60 -5.48
C TYR A 225 8.23 -13.44 -6.58
N THR A 226 8.10 -13.05 -7.86
CA THR A 226 8.70 -13.73 -9.02
C THR A 226 10.19 -13.44 -9.20
N GLU A 227 10.67 -12.28 -8.72
CA GLU A 227 12.06 -11.88 -8.85
C GLU A 227 12.90 -12.50 -7.73
N GLY A 228 13.47 -13.65 -8.01
CA GLY A 228 14.42 -14.32 -7.11
C GLY A 228 13.77 -15.15 -5.99
N ASN A 229 12.46 -15.32 -5.98
CA ASN A 229 11.82 -16.21 -5.02
C ASN A 229 11.63 -17.59 -5.62
N SER A 230 12.44 -18.55 -5.14
CA SER A 230 12.36 -19.96 -5.50
C SER A 230 11.49 -20.78 -4.53
N ASP A 231 10.82 -20.13 -3.58
CA ASP A 231 10.04 -20.83 -2.56
C ASP A 231 8.75 -21.41 -3.16
N GLU A 232 8.64 -22.72 -3.11
CA GLU A 232 7.51 -23.45 -3.67
C GLU A 232 6.21 -23.23 -2.87
N GLU A 233 6.29 -22.83 -1.60
CA GLU A 233 5.10 -22.50 -0.81
C GLU A 233 4.51 -21.15 -1.26
N ILE A 234 5.36 -20.17 -1.52
CA ILE A 234 4.92 -18.89 -2.06
C ILE A 234 4.28 -19.06 -3.44
N LYS A 235 4.91 -19.85 -4.32
CA LYS A 235 4.38 -20.11 -5.67
C LYS A 235 3.01 -20.78 -5.68
N LYS A 236 2.65 -21.52 -4.65
CA LYS A 236 1.33 -22.15 -4.52
C LYS A 236 0.25 -21.20 -4.03
N LEU A 237 0.66 -20.15 -3.32
CA LEU A 237 -0.26 -19.13 -2.76
C LEU A 237 -0.48 -17.97 -3.74
N TRP A 238 0.38 -17.88 -4.72
CA TRP A 238 0.33 -16.84 -5.75
C TRP A 238 -0.50 -17.25 -6.99
#